data_fda75c357140352929ea553df62240c2
#
_entry.id   fda75c357140352929ea553df62240c2
#
_cell.length_a   1.000
_cell.length_b   1.000
_cell.length_c   1.000
_cell.angle_alpha   90.00
_cell.angle_beta   90.00
_cell.angle_gamma   90.00
#
_symmetry.space_group_name_H-M   'P 1'
#
loop_
_entity.id
_entity.type
_entity.pdbx_description
1 polymer ?
#
loop_
_entity_poly.entity_id
_entity_poly.type
_entity_poly.pdbx_seq_one_letter_code
_entity_poly.pdbx_strand_id
1 'polypeptide(L)'
;IEVPYENVGKFVKEKDPIYDVLAAAAKNFEHNLSDLDASEQVRNYLVNERKISPQISKKFNLGYALKSWDALSQTLLDNGFSEEILIKAGLAKRNKEGKLFDVFRDRLIFPIKDRKGRIVGFGGRVMSQEDQPKYLNTGETEVFQKGRELYGFFESLEDRKNLKEIYVVEG
;
A
#
# COMPACT_ATOMS: atom_id res chain seq x y z
N ILE A 1 -24.95 -47.53 4.57
CA ILE A 1 -25.19 -46.47 3.55
C ILE A 1 -23.88 -45.75 3.41
N GLU A 2 -23.12 -46.10 2.36
CA GLU A 2 -21.89 -45.41 1.99
C GLU A 2 -22.25 -44.03 1.40
N VAL A 3 -21.68 -42.96 1.96
CA VAL A 3 -21.75 -41.62 1.40
C VAL A 3 -20.60 -41.50 0.39
N PRO A 4 -20.85 -41.20 -0.90
CA PRO A 4 -19.79 -41.06 -1.86
C PRO A 4 -18.95 -39.81 -1.54
N TYR A 5 -17.64 -40.00 -1.39
CA TYR A 5 -16.63 -38.97 -1.37
C TYR A 5 -16.39 -38.48 -2.81
N GLU A 6 -17.27 -37.64 -3.32
CA GLU A 6 -17.04 -36.98 -4.61
C GLU A 6 -16.74 -35.53 -4.42
N ASN A 7 -15.55 -35.16 -4.95
CA ASN A 7 -15.10 -33.83 -5.29
C ASN A 7 -14.87 -32.84 -4.11
N VAL A 8 -13.78 -33.03 -3.40
CA VAL A 8 -13.00 -31.89 -2.94
C VAL A 8 -12.37 -31.26 -4.18
N GLY A 9 -13.15 -30.45 -4.88
CA GLY A 9 -12.64 -29.60 -5.93
C GLY A 9 -11.49 -28.80 -5.35
N LYS A 10 -10.30 -28.91 -5.97
CA LYS A 10 -9.21 -27.98 -5.75
C LYS A 10 -9.79 -26.58 -5.93
N PHE A 11 -10.07 -25.89 -4.85
CA PHE A 11 -10.22 -24.44 -4.86
C PHE A 11 -8.85 -23.90 -5.28
N VAL A 12 -8.63 -23.80 -6.59
CA VAL A 12 -7.66 -22.89 -7.15
C VAL A 12 -8.16 -21.53 -6.64
N LYS A 13 -7.50 -20.99 -5.63
CA LYS A 13 -7.70 -19.63 -5.20
C LYS A 13 -7.47 -18.79 -6.44
N GLU A 14 -8.53 -18.33 -7.09
CA GLU A 14 -8.42 -17.28 -8.09
C GLU A 14 -7.65 -16.16 -7.39
N LYS A 15 -6.44 -15.88 -7.89
CA LYS A 15 -5.67 -14.73 -7.41
C LYS A 15 -6.48 -13.51 -7.79
N ASP A 16 -7.03 -12.85 -6.80
CA ASP A 16 -7.78 -11.62 -7.02
C ASP A 16 -6.78 -10.57 -7.52
N PRO A 17 -6.87 -10.13 -8.77
CA PRO A 17 -5.89 -9.26 -9.42
C PRO A 17 -5.70 -7.93 -8.68
N ILE A 18 -6.65 -7.54 -7.84
CA ILE A 18 -6.56 -6.33 -7.04
C ILE A 18 -5.46 -6.43 -5.96
N TYR A 19 -5.28 -7.62 -5.34
CA TYR A 19 -4.19 -7.83 -4.38
C TYR A 19 -2.83 -7.90 -5.07
N ASP A 20 -2.77 -8.46 -6.29
CA ASP A 20 -1.53 -8.56 -7.05
C ASP A 20 -1.03 -7.15 -7.46
N VAL A 21 -1.91 -6.27 -7.93
CA VAL A 21 -1.54 -4.89 -8.28
C VAL A 21 -1.17 -4.05 -7.06
N LEU A 22 -1.87 -4.21 -5.92
CA LEU A 22 -1.54 -3.53 -4.67
C LEU A 22 -0.16 -3.98 -4.14
N ALA A 23 0.15 -5.27 -4.22
CA ALA A 23 1.46 -5.79 -3.85
C ALA A 23 2.57 -5.28 -4.79
N ALA A 24 2.31 -5.19 -6.08
CA ALA A 24 3.24 -4.62 -7.06
C ALA A 24 3.49 -3.13 -6.81
N ALA A 25 2.44 -2.35 -6.52
CA ALA A 25 2.54 -0.95 -6.15
C ALA A 25 3.38 -0.75 -4.89
N ALA A 26 3.17 -1.56 -3.85
CA ALA A 26 3.96 -1.49 -2.62
C ALA A 26 5.45 -1.74 -2.86
N LYS A 27 5.79 -2.75 -3.66
CA LYS A 27 7.19 -3.01 -4.05
C LYS A 27 7.81 -1.85 -4.81
N ASN A 28 7.06 -1.22 -5.71
CA ASN A 28 7.53 -0.03 -6.43
C ASN A 28 7.79 1.13 -5.48
N PHE A 29 6.88 1.43 -4.56
CA PHE A 29 7.08 2.48 -3.56
C PHE A 29 8.26 2.18 -2.61
N GLU A 30 8.43 0.92 -2.18
CA GLU A 30 9.56 0.48 -1.35
C GLU A 30 10.89 0.63 -2.08
N HIS A 31 10.97 0.22 -3.36
CA HIS A 31 12.12 0.43 -4.22
C HIS A 31 12.44 1.92 -4.39
N ASN A 32 11.46 2.75 -4.67
CA ASN A 32 11.64 4.20 -4.79
C ASN A 32 12.24 4.80 -3.51
N LEU A 33 11.80 4.37 -2.32
CA LEU A 33 12.33 4.87 -1.06
C LEU A 33 13.76 4.40 -0.81
N SER A 34 14.07 3.13 -1.11
CA SER A 34 15.35 2.50 -0.75
C SER A 34 16.48 2.85 -1.71
N ASP A 35 16.19 2.84 -3.00
CA ASP A 35 17.21 2.71 -4.03
C ASP A 35 17.39 3.96 -4.91
N LEU A 36 16.44 4.91 -4.87
CA LEU A 36 16.52 6.11 -5.70
C LEU A 36 17.14 7.31 -4.95
N ASP A 37 18.07 7.98 -5.60
CA ASP A 37 18.67 9.23 -5.11
C ASP A 37 17.62 10.31 -4.87
N ALA A 38 16.58 10.38 -5.71
CA ALA A 38 15.45 11.29 -5.57
C ALA A 38 14.73 11.17 -4.21
N SER A 39 14.92 10.07 -3.49
CA SER A 39 14.30 9.82 -2.18
C SER A 39 15.22 10.09 -0.99
N GLU A 40 16.39 10.64 -1.19
CA GLU A 40 17.35 10.92 -0.10
C GLU A 40 16.75 11.83 0.97
N GLN A 41 16.04 12.87 0.58
CA GLN A 41 15.36 13.78 1.54
C GLN A 41 14.31 13.04 2.37
N VAL A 42 13.59 12.09 1.79
CA VAL A 42 12.57 11.29 2.49
C VAL A 42 13.24 10.35 3.49
N ARG A 43 14.35 9.69 3.10
CA ARG A 43 15.14 8.85 4.01
C ARG A 43 15.70 9.67 5.18
N ASN A 44 16.26 10.84 4.89
CA ASN A 44 16.79 11.76 5.92
C ASN A 44 15.66 12.23 6.87
N TYR A 45 14.49 12.54 6.35
CA TYR A 45 13.31 12.85 7.15
C TYR A 45 12.95 11.70 8.09
N LEU A 46 12.87 10.47 7.59
CA LEU A 46 12.54 9.31 8.42
C LEU A 46 13.55 9.10 9.55
N VAL A 47 14.85 9.14 9.24
CA VAL A 47 15.91 8.85 10.22
C VAL A 47 16.12 10.03 11.19
N ASN A 48 16.28 11.25 10.66
CA ASN A 48 16.73 12.39 11.45
C ASN A 48 15.59 13.09 12.20
N GLU A 49 14.42 13.21 11.57
CA GLU A 49 13.30 13.91 12.20
C GLU A 49 12.33 12.95 12.89
N ARG A 50 12.01 11.81 12.26
CA ARG A 50 11.03 10.87 12.80
C ARG A 50 11.63 9.75 13.64
N LYS A 51 12.96 9.63 13.66
CA LYS A 51 13.70 8.57 14.40
C LYS A 51 13.28 7.16 14.02
N ILE A 52 12.84 6.98 12.76
CA ILE A 52 12.47 5.68 12.19
C ILE A 52 13.71 5.08 11.55
N SER A 53 14.18 3.97 12.11
CA SER A 53 15.33 3.26 11.56
C SER A 53 15.00 2.56 10.22
N PRO A 54 16.01 2.28 9.38
CA PRO A 54 15.81 1.50 8.15
C PRO A 54 15.16 0.13 8.40
N GLN A 55 15.44 -0.50 9.54
CA GLN A 55 14.84 -1.79 9.93
C GLN A 55 13.33 -1.64 10.18
N ILE A 56 12.92 -0.60 10.89
CA ILE A 56 11.49 -0.28 11.11
C ILE A 56 10.81 0.06 9.79
N SER A 57 11.45 0.92 8.96
CA SER A 57 10.95 1.26 7.64
C SER A 57 10.68 0.00 6.80
N LYS A 58 11.61 -0.95 6.78
CA LYS A 58 11.48 -2.23 6.09
C LYS A 58 10.40 -3.12 6.69
N LYS A 59 10.32 -3.23 8.03
CA LYS A 59 9.28 -4.03 8.72
C LYS A 59 7.87 -3.59 8.33
N PHE A 60 7.66 -2.27 8.21
CA PHE A 60 6.37 -1.70 7.84
C PHE A 60 6.20 -1.49 6.33
N ASN A 61 7.18 -1.91 5.51
CA ASN A 61 7.19 -1.74 4.05
C ASN A 61 6.94 -0.29 3.62
N LEU A 62 7.52 0.68 4.35
CA LEU A 62 7.39 2.09 4.00
C LEU A 62 7.93 2.33 2.60
N GLY A 63 7.31 3.24 1.88
CA GLY A 63 7.65 3.55 0.50
C GLY A 63 7.60 5.04 0.19
N TYR A 64 7.91 5.38 -1.05
CA TYR A 64 7.81 6.74 -1.55
C TYR A 64 7.15 6.78 -2.93
N ALA A 65 6.09 7.58 -3.05
CA ALA A 65 5.48 7.93 -4.32
C ALA A 65 6.23 9.13 -4.90
N LEU A 66 6.85 8.94 -6.06
CA LEU A 66 7.64 9.97 -6.73
C LEU A 66 6.82 11.23 -7.03
N LYS A 67 7.51 12.36 -7.16
CA LYS A 67 6.92 13.63 -7.61
C LYS A 67 6.70 13.58 -9.13
N SER A 68 5.76 12.75 -9.55
CA SER A 68 5.36 12.55 -10.94
C SER A 68 3.86 12.36 -11.04
N TRP A 69 3.29 12.65 -12.21
CA TRP A 69 1.85 12.49 -12.44
C TRP A 69 1.43 11.04 -12.67
N ASP A 70 2.29 10.19 -13.23
CA ASP A 70 1.95 8.87 -13.75
C ASP A 70 3.08 7.83 -13.63
N ALA A 71 4.12 8.08 -12.81
CA ALA A 71 5.26 7.17 -12.68
C ALA A 71 4.85 5.77 -12.20
N LEU A 72 3.96 5.67 -11.20
CA LEU A 72 3.46 4.39 -10.73
C LEU A 72 2.59 3.71 -11.79
N SER A 73 1.64 4.46 -12.35
CA SER A 73 0.73 3.94 -13.37
C SER A 73 1.50 3.38 -14.56
N GLN A 74 2.49 4.12 -15.07
CA GLN A 74 3.32 3.66 -16.17
C GLN A 74 4.06 2.37 -15.83
N THR A 75 4.71 2.31 -14.66
CA THR A 75 5.42 1.11 -14.21
C THR A 75 4.48 -0.11 -14.11
N LEU A 76 3.27 0.07 -13.59
CA LEU A 76 2.32 -1.02 -13.44
C LEU A 76 1.72 -1.47 -14.79
N LEU A 77 1.46 -0.54 -15.71
CA LEU A 77 1.03 -0.85 -17.07
C LEU A 77 2.12 -1.65 -17.82
N ASP A 78 3.38 -1.25 -17.71
CA ASP A 78 4.52 -1.94 -18.31
C ASP A 78 4.70 -3.36 -17.72
N ASN A 79 4.27 -3.58 -16.47
CA ASN A 79 4.21 -4.88 -15.82
C ASN A 79 2.96 -5.71 -16.18
N GLY A 80 2.13 -5.24 -17.11
CA GLY A 80 0.98 -5.96 -17.64
C GLY A 80 -0.33 -5.80 -16.88
N PHE A 81 -0.41 -4.90 -15.89
CA PHE A 81 -1.69 -4.56 -15.26
C PHE A 81 -2.51 -3.64 -16.17
N SER A 82 -3.84 -3.72 -16.11
CA SER A 82 -4.71 -2.84 -16.88
C SER A 82 -5.03 -1.54 -16.13
N GLU A 83 -5.40 -0.48 -16.87
CA GLU A 83 -5.82 0.78 -16.26
C GLU A 83 -7.02 0.60 -15.33
N GLU A 84 -7.96 -0.31 -15.70
CA GLU A 84 -9.15 -0.59 -14.91
C GLU A 84 -8.79 -1.15 -13.53
N ILE A 85 -7.78 -2.05 -13.44
CA ILE A 85 -7.38 -2.59 -12.14
C ILE A 85 -6.66 -1.55 -11.30
N LEU A 86 -5.88 -0.64 -11.91
CA LEU A 86 -5.25 0.47 -11.19
C LEU A 86 -6.31 1.40 -10.57
N ILE A 87 -7.37 1.69 -11.31
CA ILE A 87 -8.49 2.53 -10.84
C ILE A 87 -9.27 1.82 -9.74
N LYS A 88 -9.61 0.55 -9.93
CA LYS A 88 -10.31 -0.27 -8.92
C LYS A 88 -9.53 -0.40 -7.61
N ALA A 89 -8.21 -0.51 -7.70
CA ALA A 89 -7.32 -0.56 -6.54
C ALA A 89 -7.12 0.81 -5.86
N GLY A 90 -7.66 1.90 -6.42
CA GLY A 90 -7.49 3.24 -5.90
C GLY A 90 -6.09 3.82 -6.06
N LEU A 91 -5.29 3.27 -6.98
CA LEU A 91 -3.92 3.70 -7.28
C LEU A 91 -3.90 4.86 -8.28
N ALA A 92 -4.85 4.87 -9.21
CA ALA A 92 -4.93 5.86 -10.27
C ALA A 92 -6.36 6.39 -10.44
N LYS A 93 -6.49 7.53 -11.08
CA LYS A 93 -7.75 8.17 -11.49
C LYS A 93 -7.62 8.73 -12.89
N ARG A 94 -8.77 9.04 -13.52
CA ARG A 94 -8.80 9.80 -14.77
C ARG A 94 -9.16 11.25 -14.50
N ASN A 95 -8.51 12.15 -15.20
CA ASN A 95 -8.88 13.57 -15.20
C ASN A 95 -10.08 13.81 -16.14
N LYS A 96 -10.54 15.05 -16.26
CA LYS A 96 -11.67 15.44 -17.12
C LYS A 96 -11.43 15.14 -18.62
N GLU A 97 -10.18 15.05 -19.02
CA GLU A 97 -9.74 14.74 -20.39
C GLU A 97 -9.56 13.24 -20.62
N GLY A 98 -9.84 12.41 -19.60
CA GLY A 98 -9.68 10.96 -19.65
C GLY A 98 -8.26 10.47 -19.42
N LYS A 99 -7.28 11.34 -19.16
CA LYS A 99 -5.90 10.96 -18.92
C LYS A 99 -5.74 10.34 -17.52
N LEU A 100 -5.06 9.20 -17.45
CA LEU A 100 -4.73 8.53 -16.20
C LEU A 100 -3.69 9.31 -15.40
N PHE A 101 -3.83 9.35 -14.08
CA PHE A 101 -2.86 9.95 -13.18
C PHE A 101 -2.83 9.22 -11.82
N ASP A 102 -1.66 9.22 -11.17
CA ASP A 102 -1.44 8.58 -9.87
C ASP A 102 -2.15 9.32 -8.76
N VAL A 103 -2.77 8.56 -7.85
CA VAL A 103 -3.43 9.12 -6.65
C VAL A 103 -2.39 9.65 -5.65
N PHE A 104 -1.31 8.92 -5.48
CA PHE A 104 -0.22 9.30 -4.57
C PHE A 104 0.94 9.89 -5.37
N ARG A 105 1.34 11.11 -5.03
CA ARG A 105 2.45 11.85 -5.65
C ARG A 105 3.18 12.65 -4.59
N ASP A 106 4.51 12.64 -4.61
CA ASP A 106 5.39 13.30 -3.62
C ASP A 106 4.98 13.00 -2.18
N ARG A 107 4.78 11.68 -1.87
CA ARG A 107 4.29 11.22 -0.57
C ARG A 107 5.10 10.07 -0.02
N LEU A 108 5.43 10.16 1.26
CA LEU A 108 5.82 9.00 2.06
C LEU A 108 4.61 8.08 2.18
N ILE A 109 4.80 6.80 1.84
CA ILE A 109 3.73 5.81 1.73
C ILE A 109 3.78 4.81 2.87
N PHE A 110 2.61 4.53 3.43
CA PHE A 110 2.34 3.58 4.50
C PHE A 110 1.38 2.52 3.97
N PRO A 111 1.85 1.30 3.60
CA PRO A 111 0.96 0.24 3.17
C PRO A 111 0.04 -0.21 4.32
N ILE A 112 -1.24 -0.34 4.04
CA ILE A 112 -2.24 -0.82 4.99
C ILE A 112 -2.48 -2.30 4.69
N LYS A 113 -2.33 -3.15 5.71
CA LYS A 113 -2.48 -4.60 5.59
C LYS A 113 -3.73 -5.08 6.31
N ASP A 114 -4.39 -6.06 5.71
CA ASP A 114 -5.46 -6.81 6.39
C ASP A 114 -4.89 -7.79 7.43
N ARG A 115 -5.77 -8.48 8.15
CA ARG A 115 -5.39 -9.49 9.17
C ARG A 115 -4.58 -10.67 8.63
N LYS A 116 -4.55 -10.86 7.31
CA LYS A 116 -3.79 -11.92 6.62
C LYS A 116 -2.45 -11.40 6.07
N GLY A 117 -2.12 -10.13 6.30
CA GLY A 117 -0.91 -9.49 5.80
C GLY A 117 -0.97 -9.08 4.32
N ARG A 118 -2.14 -9.13 3.68
CA ARG A 118 -2.29 -8.67 2.30
C ARG A 118 -2.46 -7.16 2.29
N ILE A 119 -1.80 -6.49 1.37
CA ILE A 119 -1.95 -5.04 1.20
C ILE A 119 -3.34 -4.78 0.61
N VAL A 120 -4.11 -3.92 1.27
CA VAL A 120 -5.48 -3.55 0.89
C VAL A 120 -5.59 -2.08 0.50
N GLY A 121 -4.61 -1.25 0.86
CA GLY A 121 -4.57 0.16 0.53
C GLY A 121 -3.32 0.84 1.04
N PHE A 122 -3.28 2.15 0.95
CA PHE A 122 -2.14 2.97 1.33
C PHE A 122 -2.60 4.23 2.06
N GLY A 123 -1.81 4.65 3.05
CA GLY A 123 -1.78 6.01 3.56
C GLY A 123 -0.60 6.75 2.94
N GLY A 124 -0.75 8.04 2.68
CA GLY A 124 0.33 8.86 2.12
C GLY A 124 0.46 10.18 2.86
N ARG A 125 1.65 10.49 3.38
CA ARG A 125 1.98 11.79 3.98
C ARG A 125 2.76 12.62 2.97
N VAL A 126 2.28 13.84 2.71
CA VAL A 126 2.95 14.75 1.79
C VAL A 126 4.35 15.12 2.30
N MET A 127 5.30 15.22 1.39
CA MET A 127 6.66 15.65 1.70
C MET A 127 6.85 17.16 1.58
N SER A 128 6.15 17.80 0.64
CA SER A 128 6.09 19.27 0.50
C SER A 128 5.13 19.87 1.53
N GLN A 129 5.46 21.07 2.05
CA GLN A 129 4.55 21.81 2.93
C GLN A 129 3.42 22.52 2.16
N GLU A 130 3.58 22.70 0.86
CA GLU A 130 2.62 23.40 0.00
C GLU A 130 1.50 22.51 -0.50
N ASP A 131 1.72 21.18 -0.56
CA ASP A 131 0.75 20.24 -1.07
C ASP A 131 -0.31 19.85 -0.02
N GLN A 132 -1.56 19.78 -0.44
CA GLN A 132 -2.69 19.37 0.38
C GLN A 132 -3.43 18.17 -0.24
N PRO A 133 -4.07 17.35 0.57
CA PRO A 133 -4.07 17.31 2.04
C PRO A 133 -2.76 16.74 2.60
N LYS A 134 -2.41 17.11 3.83
CA LYS A 134 -1.21 16.61 4.52
C LYS A 134 -1.15 15.08 4.58
N TYR A 135 -2.30 14.44 4.84
CA TYR A 135 -2.49 13.00 4.78
C TYR A 135 -3.56 12.63 3.77
N LEU A 136 -3.29 11.61 2.99
CA LEU A 136 -4.19 11.05 2.00
C LEU A 136 -4.25 9.55 2.19
N ASN A 137 -5.44 8.97 2.22
CA ASN A 137 -5.63 7.52 2.23
C ASN A 137 -6.26 7.06 0.92
N THR A 138 -6.03 5.79 0.57
CA THR A 138 -6.82 5.11 -0.46
C THR A 138 -8.31 5.34 -0.22
N GLY A 139 -9.06 5.63 -1.27
CA GLY A 139 -10.53 5.68 -1.22
C GLY A 139 -11.12 4.31 -0.89
N GLU A 140 -12.44 4.26 -0.63
CA GLU A 140 -13.15 2.99 -0.51
C GLU A 140 -13.00 2.15 -1.78
N THR A 141 -12.62 0.87 -1.62
CA THR A 141 -12.51 -0.10 -2.71
C THR A 141 -13.17 -1.42 -2.32
N GLU A 142 -13.19 -2.39 -3.23
CA GLU A 142 -13.72 -3.74 -2.92
C GLU A 142 -12.95 -4.44 -1.77
N VAL A 143 -11.67 -4.08 -1.59
CA VAL A 143 -10.77 -4.71 -0.59
C VAL A 143 -10.38 -3.79 0.56
N PHE A 144 -10.72 -2.50 0.49
CA PHE A 144 -10.37 -1.52 1.52
C PHE A 144 -11.59 -0.72 1.99
N GLN A 145 -11.86 -0.78 3.30
CA GLN A 145 -12.88 0.01 3.98
C GLN A 145 -12.24 0.71 5.17
N LYS A 146 -12.18 2.05 5.15
CA LYS A 146 -11.48 2.87 6.17
C LYS A 146 -11.87 2.54 7.62
N GLY A 147 -13.13 2.24 7.87
CA GLY A 147 -13.63 1.92 9.21
C GLY A 147 -13.32 0.49 9.70
N ARG A 148 -12.73 -0.37 8.87
CA ARG A 148 -12.46 -1.78 9.19
C ARG A 148 -10.98 -2.11 9.30
N GLU A 149 -10.11 -1.28 8.75
CA GLU A 149 -8.68 -1.54 8.70
C GLU A 149 -7.95 -0.62 9.67
N LEU A 150 -7.09 -1.22 10.49
CA LEU A 150 -6.26 -0.53 11.46
C LEU A 150 -4.79 -0.65 11.03
N TYR A 151 -4.16 0.48 10.75
CA TYR A 151 -2.74 0.51 10.39
C TYR A 151 -1.86 -0.08 11.50
N GLY A 152 -0.90 -0.93 11.13
CA GLY A 152 0.02 -1.57 12.06
C GLY A 152 -0.56 -2.78 12.82
N PHE A 153 -1.84 -3.11 12.59
CA PHE A 153 -2.46 -4.24 13.30
C PHE A 153 -1.81 -5.58 12.92
N PHE A 154 -1.56 -5.82 11.64
CA PHE A 154 -0.88 -7.05 11.19
C PHE A 154 0.52 -7.17 11.79
N GLU A 155 1.31 -6.11 11.73
CA GLU A 155 2.67 -6.06 12.26
C GLU A 155 2.70 -6.28 13.78
N SER A 156 1.68 -5.82 14.51
CA SER A 156 1.54 -6.07 15.94
C SER A 156 1.25 -7.54 16.25
N LEU A 157 0.61 -8.26 15.33
CA LEU A 157 0.31 -9.68 15.51
C LEU A 157 1.50 -10.61 15.25
N GLU A 158 2.54 -10.16 14.58
CA GLU A 158 3.76 -10.95 14.36
C GLU A 158 4.48 -11.25 15.68
N ASP A 159 4.38 -10.37 16.68
CA ASP A 159 4.98 -10.53 18.02
C ASP A 159 4.05 -11.17 19.05
N ARG A 160 3.01 -11.93 18.63
CA ARG A 160 1.93 -12.48 19.48
C ARG A 160 2.39 -13.19 20.75
N LYS A 161 3.55 -13.84 20.76
CA LYS A 161 4.02 -14.63 21.90
C LYS A 161 4.25 -13.80 23.17
N ASN A 162 4.45 -12.49 23.05
CA ASN A 162 4.75 -11.57 24.14
C ASN A 162 3.73 -10.44 24.30
N LEU A 163 2.69 -10.42 23.48
CA LEU A 163 1.72 -9.32 23.47
C LEU A 163 0.74 -9.47 24.64
N LYS A 164 0.82 -8.57 25.61
CA LYS A 164 -0.14 -8.48 26.74
C LYS A 164 -1.23 -7.45 26.46
N GLU A 165 -0.91 -6.39 25.76
CA GLU A 165 -1.80 -5.24 25.49
C GLU A 165 -1.52 -4.63 24.12
N ILE A 166 -2.51 -4.05 23.50
CA ILE A 166 -2.41 -3.25 22.26
C ILE A 166 -3.00 -1.88 22.56
N TYR A 167 -2.23 -0.83 22.27
CA TYR A 167 -2.70 0.54 22.36
C TYR A 167 -3.12 1.02 20.96
N VAL A 168 -4.36 1.48 20.85
CA VAL A 168 -4.87 2.12 19.63
C VAL A 168 -4.84 3.62 19.86
N VAL A 169 -4.21 4.35 18.98
CA VAL A 169 -4.09 5.81 19.05
C VAL A 169 -4.64 6.44 17.77
N GLU A 170 -5.27 7.60 17.89
CA GLU A 170 -5.57 8.46 16.76
C GLU A 170 -4.36 9.35 16.48
N GLY A 171 -3.96 9.44 15.19
CA GLY A 171 -2.83 10.22 14.73
C GLY A 171 -3.19 11.24 13.67
#